data_e450f12fc69a7c4d634347921d1d8ab4
#
_entry.id   e450f12fc69a7c4d634347921d1d8ab4
#
_cell.length_a   1.000
_cell.length_b   1.000
_cell.length_c   1.000
_cell.angle_alpha   90.00
_cell.angle_beta   90.00
_cell.angle_gamma   90.00
#
_symmetry.space_group_name_H-M   'P 1'
#
loop_
_entity.id
_entity.type
_entity.pdbx_description
1 polymer ?
#
loop_
_entity_poly.entity_id
_entity_poly.type
_entity_poly.pdbx_seq_one_letter_code
_entity_poly.pdbx_strand_id
1 'polypeptide(L)'
;MNLVEKLLQLDKKDVRDNKTGTYKSGNMQQLVGDPTITIQEIDAERLIELQTLPLDKAGNYNFQQGYAANLMTVAEGVINPDLKSKELQEHFGAINASDLAKILFKTEVPEIATEIANLSSPDVVDEEELKN
;
A
#
# COMPACT_ATOMS: atom_id res chain seq x y z
N MET A 1 -1.22 -35.34 -0.81
CA MET A 1 -2.05 -34.36 -0.08
C MET A 1 -2.67 -33.38 -1.05
N ASN A 2 -3.98 -33.24 -1.03
CA ASN A 2 -4.69 -32.30 -1.91
C ASN A 2 -4.71 -30.88 -1.32
N LEU A 3 -5.24 -29.93 -2.10
CA LEU A 3 -5.27 -28.52 -1.66
C LEU A 3 -6.12 -28.31 -0.41
N VAL A 4 -7.24 -29.05 -0.27
CA VAL A 4 -8.09 -28.93 0.92
C VAL A 4 -7.31 -29.33 2.17
N GLU A 5 -6.61 -30.45 2.10
CA GLU A 5 -5.80 -30.93 3.23
C GLU A 5 -4.67 -29.97 3.58
N LYS A 6 -4.00 -29.42 2.57
CA LYS A 6 -2.94 -28.43 2.78
C LYS A 6 -3.47 -27.17 3.46
N LEU A 7 -4.64 -26.69 3.01
CA LEU A 7 -5.27 -25.50 3.59
C LEU A 7 -5.74 -25.72 5.02
N LEU A 8 -6.24 -26.91 5.34
CA LEU A 8 -6.69 -27.22 6.70
C LEU A 8 -5.56 -27.25 7.72
N GLN A 9 -4.31 -27.35 7.27
CA GLN A 9 -3.15 -27.31 8.14
C GLN A 9 -2.70 -25.90 8.47
N LEU A 10 -3.25 -24.88 7.78
CA LEU A 10 -2.90 -23.49 8.04
C LEU A 10 -3.70 -22.94 9.21
N ASP A 11 -3.07 -22.01 9.93
CA ASP A 11 -3.75 -21.23 10.96
C ASP A 11 -4.61 -20.17 10.27
N LYS A 12 -5.79 -19.88 10.82
CA LYS A 12 -6.67 -18.81 10.30
C LYS A 12 -5.93 -17.49 10.19
N LYS A 13 -5.09 -17.20 11.17
CA LYS A 13 -4.33 -15.97 11.23
C LYS A 13 -3.40 -15.81 10.04
N ASP A 14 -2.72 -16.91 9.62
CA ASP A 14 -1.78 -16.87 8.51
C ASP A 14 -2.44 -16.50 7.19
N VAL A 15 -3.73 -16.78 7.06
CA VAL A 15 -4.51 -16.50 5.84
C VAL A 15 -5.19 -15.14 5.90
N ARG A 16 -5.69 -14.75 7.07
CA ARG A 16 -6.51 -13.55 7.26
C ARG A 16 -5.72 -12.28 7.52
N ASP A 17 -4.52 -12.40 8.10
CA ASP A 17 -3.69 -11.22 8.37
C ASP A 17 -3.20 -10.61 7.07
N ASN A 18 -3.15 -9.29 7.03
CA ASN A 18 -2.62 -8.57 5.89
C ASN A 18 -1.12 -8.85 5.73
N LYS A 19 -0.70 -9.06 4.49
CA LYS A 19 0.72 -9.15 4.17
C LYS A 19 1.38 -7.81 4.40
N THR A 20 2.60 -7.83 4.90
CA THR A 20 3.38 -6.62 5.12
C THR A 20 4.66 -6.68 4.29
N GLY A 21 5.23 -5.51 4.05
CA GLY A 21 6.47 -5.38 3.35
C GLY A 21 7.16 -4.08 3.74
N THR A 22 8.26 -3.78 3.08
CA THR A 22 9.00 -2.54 3.30
C THR A 22 9.20 -1.82 1.98
N TYR A 23 9.32 -0.49 2.08
CA TYR A 23 9.67 0.38 0.95
C TYR A 23 10.80 1.30 1.40
N LYS A 24 11.77 1.53 0.52
CA LYS A 24 12.89 2.43 0.80
C LYS A 24 12.56 3.81 0.24
N SER A 25 12.22 4.74 1.12
CA SER A 25 11.83 6.10 0.76
C SER A 25 13.05 7.02 0.76
N GLY A 26 13.35 7.60 -0.40
CA GLY A 26 14.41 8.61 -0.51
C GLY A 26 14.09 9.87 0.30
N ASN A 27 12.80 10.24 0.36
CA ASN A 27 12.36 11.39 1.14
C ASN A 27 12.58 11.17 2.64
N MET A 28 12.27 9.98 3.15
CA MET A 28 12.52 9.65 4.56
C MET A 28 14.02 9.62 4.87
N GLN A 29 14.82 9.12 3.94
CA GLN A 29 16.28 9.12 4.08
C GLN A 29 16.80 10.56 4.25
N GLN A 30 16.30 11.49 3.45
CA GLN A 30 16.73 12.89 3.52
C GLN A 30 16.24 13.58 4.79
N LEU A 31 15.01 13.28 5.22
CA LEU A 31 14.40 13.97 6.36
C LEU A 31 14.92 13.46 7.71
N VAL A 32 15.04 12.16 7.87
CA VAL A 32 15.35 11.56 9.19
C VAL A 32 16.49 10.56 9.16
N GLY A 33 17.12 10.34 8.00
CA GLY A 33 18.24 9.40 7.88
C GLY A 33 17.85 7.93 7.90
N ASP A 34 16.56 7.62 7.86
CA ASP A 34 16.03 6.25 7.85
C ASP A 34 15.04 6.12 6.68
N PRO A 35 15.40 5.36 5.64
CA PRO A 35 14.56 5.23 4.46
C PRO A 35 13.44 4.22 4.61
N THR A 36 13.47 3.35 5.61
CA THR A 36 12.60 2.19 5.67
C THR A 36 11.22 2.56 6.19
N ILE A 37 10.20 2.41 5.35
CA ILE A 37 8.81 2.47 5.78
C ILE A 37 8.22 1.07 5.71
N THR A 38 7.21 0.81 6.55
CA THR A 38 6.51 -0.47 6.56
C THR A 38 5.15 -0.29 5.91
N ILE A 39 4.83 -1.17 4.97
CA ILE A 39 3.58 -1.15 4.23
C ILE A 39 2.81 -2.46 4.46
N GLN A 40 1.50 -2.41 4.24
CA GLN A 40 0.62 -3.58 4.33
C GLN A 40 -0.30 -3.63 3.13
N GLU A 41 -0.77 -4.84 2.81
CA GLU A 41 -1.77 -5.00 1.77
C GLU A 41 -3.10 -4.37 2.21
N ILE A 42 -3.88 -3.95 1.21
CA ILE A 42 -5.22 -3.41 1.41
C ILE A 42 -6.21 -4.51 1.01
N ASP A 43 -7.32 -4.61 1.75
CA ASP A 43 -8.41 -5.53 1.42
C ASP A 43 -8.78 -5.39 -0.07
N ALA A 44 -8.99 -6.54 -0.74
CA ALA A 44 -9.20 -6.59 -2.18
C ALA A 44 -10.36 -5.71 -2.65
N GLU A 45 -11.48 -5.73 -1.94
CA GLU A 45 -12.65 -4.90 -2.28
C GLU A 45 -12.30 -3.41 -2.20
N ARG A 46 -11.60 -3.01 -1.14
CA ARG A 46 -11.17 -1.62 -0.95
C ARG A 46 -10.17 -1.20 -2.03
N LEU A 47 -9.22 -2.09 -2.37
CA LEU A 47 -8.24 -1.79 -3.41
C LEU A 47 -8.92 -1.55 -4.75
N ILE A 48 -9.93 -2.37 -5.09
CA ILE A 48 -10.71 -2.18 -6.33
C ILE A 48 -11.44 -0.83 -6.31
N GLU A 49 -12.06 -0.46 -5.18
CA GLU A 49 -12.70 0.85 -5.05
C GLU A 49 -11.71 1.98 -5.35
N LEU A 50 -10.51 1.91 -4.77
CA LEU A 50 -9.49 2.93 -4.96
C LEU A 50 -9.01 2.98 -6.41
N GLN A 51 -8.80 1.81 -7.03
CA GLN A 51 -8.31 1.73 -8.41
C GLN A 51 -9.35 2.20 -9.43
N THR A 52 -10.64 2.07 -9.12
CA THR A 52 -11.71 2.50 -10.01
C THR A 52 -12.19 3.93 -9.76
N LEU A 53 -11.80 4.53 -8.63
CA LEU A 53 -12.19 5.90 -8.28
C LEU A 53 -11.91 6.92 -9.40
N PRO A 54 -10.77 6.85 -10.12
CA PRO A 54 -10.46 7.82 -11.17
C PRO A 54 -11.27 7.62 -12.45
N LEU A 55 -12.02 6.53 -12.57
CA LEU A 55 -12.76 6.21 -13.80
C LEU A 55 -14.18 6.80 -13.72
N ASP A 56 -14.62 7.44 -14.81
CA ASP A 56 -16.01 7.87 -14.92
C ASP A 56 -16.87 6.75 -15.52
N LYS A 57 -18.18 7.01 -15.70
CA LYS A 57 -19.12 6.02 -16.23
C LYS A 57 -18.79 5.58 -17.65
N ALA A 58 -18.10 6.44 -18.42
CA ALA A 58 -17.69 6.14 -19.79
C ALA A 58 -16.32 5.46 -19.84
N GLY A 59 -15.66 5.24 -18.69
CA GLY A 59 -14.35 4.62 -18.63
C GLY A 59 -13.19 5.60 -18.82
N ASN A 60 -13.45 6.90 -18.82
CA ASN A 60 -12.39 7.91 -18.92
C ASN A 60 -11.65 8.08 -17.60
N TYR A 61 -10.34 8.24 -17.67
CA TYR A 61 -9.48 8.38 -16.50
C TYR A 61 -9.29 9.86 -16.14
N ASN A 62 -9.52 10.19 -14.87
CA ASN A 62 -9.26 11.53 -14.32
C ASN A 62 -7.97 11.49 -13.49
N PHE A 63 -6.94 12.20 -13.94
CA PHE A 63 -5.62 12.17 -13.30
C PHE A 63 -5.62 12.77 -11.89
N GLN A 64 -6.42 13.78 -11.63
CA GLN A 64 -6.52 14.36 -10.29
C GLN A 64 -7.12 13.38 -9.30
N GLN A 65 -8.16 12.66 -9.70
CA GLN A 65 -8.75 11.61 -8.88
C GLN A 65 -7.83 10.40 -8.77
N GLY A 66 -7.03 10.14 -9.79
CA GLY A 66 -6.00 9.09 -9.73
C GLY A 66 -4.96 9.38 -8.66
N TYR A 67 -4.51 10.63 -8.58
CA TYR A 67 -3.58 11.05 -7.52
C TYR A 67 -4.24 10.97 -6.14
N ALA A 68 -5.50 11.40 -6.02
CA ALA A 68 -6.25 11.30 -4.78
C ALA A 68 -6.39 9.84 -4.32
N ALA A 69 -6.66 8.93 -5.26
CA ALA A 69 -6.73 7.49 -4.99
C ALA A 69 -5.38 6.94 -4.50
N ASN A 70 -4.28 7.38 -5.10
CA ASN A 70 -2.94 7.00 -4.65
C ASN A 70 -2.66 7.49 -3.24
N LEU A 71 -3.07 8.72 -2.91
CA LEU A 71 -2.92 9.25 -1.55
C LEU A 71 -3.71 8.42 -0.53
N MET A 72 -4.92 8.01 -0.87
CA MET A 72 -5.73 7.17 0.01
C MET A 72 -5.09 5.78 0.17
N THR A 73 -4.55 5.22 -0.91
CA THR A 73 -3.85 3.94 -0.88
C THR A 73 -2.65 4.01 0.07
N VAL A 74 -1.85 5.06 -0.02
CA VAL A 74 -0.70 5.27 0.85
C VAL A 74 -1.15 5.48 2.30
N ALA A 75 -2.20 6.28 2.51
CA ALA A 75 -2.71 6.54 3.86
C ALA A 75 -3.20 5.26 4.55
N GLU A 76 -3.78 4.34 3.80
CA GLU A 76 -4.29 3.07 4.34
C GLU A 76 -3.22 1.98 4.40
N GLY A 77 -2.25 2.02 3.49
CA GLY A 77 -1.25 0.97 3.34
C GLY A 77 0.06 1.20 4.06
N VAL A 78 0.40 2.42 4.45
CA VAL A 78 1.61 2.69 5.24
C VAL A 78 1.28 2.59 6.72
N ILE A 79 1.95 1.67 7.42
CA ILE A 79 1.72 1.45 8.85
C ILE A 79 2.83 1.99 9.73
N ASN A 80 4.03 2.19 9.20
CA ASN A 80 5.12 2.85 9.91
C ASN A 80 5.86 3.75 8.91
N PRO A 81 5.86 5.07 9.08
CA PRO A 81 5.25 5.82 10.19
C PRO A 81 3.71 5.75 10.19
N ASP A 82 3.10 5.90 11.35
CA ASP A 82 1.64 5.87 11.49
C ASP A 82 1.03 7.20 11.02
N LEU A 83 0.52 7.20 9.79
CA LEU A 83 -0.06 8.40 9.19
C LEU A 83 -1.39 8.82 9.84
N LYS A 84 -1.98 7.94 10.64
CA LYS A 84 -3.22 8.22 11.37
C LYS A 84 -2.95 8.89 12.72
N SER A 85 -1.69 9.03 13.10
CA SER A 85 -1.29 9.70 14.33
C SER A 85 -1.72 11.17 14.31
N LYS A 86 -2.58 11.56 15.23
CA LYS A 86 -3.04 12.94 15.34
C LYS A 86 -1.90 13.88 15.72
N GLU A 87 -1.01 13.44 16.58
CA GLU A 87 0.16 14.21 16.96
C GLU A 87 1.04 14.52 15.75
N LEU A 88 1.28 13.52 14.91
CA LEU A 88 2.09 13.69 13.71
C LEU A 88 1.40 14.61 12.70
N GLN A 89 0.09 14.43 12.50
CA GLN A 89 -0.69 15.29 11.61
C GLN A 89 -0.65 16.75 12.06
N GLU A 90 -0.85 17.01 13.34
CA GLU A 90 -0.84 18.35 13.90
C GLU A 90 0.54 18.99 13.78
N HIS A 91 1.59 18.21 14.02
CA HIS A 91 2.96 18.71 13.94
C HIS A 91 3.29 19.25 12.54
N PHE A 92 2.83 18.60 11.50
CA PHE A 92 3.09 19.02 10.12
C PHE A 92 1.96 19.82 9.48
N GLY A 93 0.92 20.14 10.23
CA GLY A 93 -0.22 20.90 9.73
C GLY A 93 -1.07 20.15 8.73
N ALA A 94 -1.10 18.81 8.84
CA ALA A 94 -1.89 17.96 7.96
C ALA A 94 -3.33 17.84 8.48
N ILE A 95 -4.27 17.82 7.55
CA ILE A 95 -5.71 17.73 7.86
C ILE A 95 -6.10 16.29 8.20
N ASN A 96 -5.47 15.33 7.52
CA ASN A 96 -5.77 13.91 7.66
C ASN A 96 -4.56 13.08 7.19
N ALA A 97 -4.70 11.75 7.21
CA ALA A 97 -3.63 10.84 6.83
C ALA A 97 -3.20 11.00 5.37
N SER A 98 -4.14 11.23 4.46
CA SER A 98 -3.82 11.45 3.04
C SER A 98 -3.00 12.72 2.83
N ASP A 99 -3.38 13.79 3.52
CA ASP A 99 -2.63 15.05 3.48
C ASP A 99 -1.23 14.88 4.05
N LEU A 100 -1.10 14.13 5.14
CA LEU A 100 0.21 13.82 5.73
C LEU A 100 1.09 13.02 4.76
N ALA A 101 0.51 12.04 4.06
CA ALA A 101 1.23 11.27 3.05
C ALA A 101 1.77 12.18 1.94
N LYS A 102 0.96 13.12 1.49
CA LYS A 102 1.37 14.11 0.48
C LYS A 102 2.55 14.94 0.96
N ILE A 103 2.51 15.39 2.21
CA ILE A 103 3.57 16.22 2.80
C ILE A 103 4.88 15.44 2.94
N LEU A 104 4.81 14.20 3.42
CA LEU A 104 6.00 13.39 3.72
C LEU A 104 6.62 12.73 2.50
N PHE A 105 5.81 12.21 1.58
CA PHE A 105 6.30 11.36 0.50
C PHE A 105 6.37 12.05 -0.86
N LYS A 106 5.63 13.15 -1.04
CA LYS A 106 5.69 13.98 -2.25
C LYS A 106 5.56 13.14 -3.54
N THR A 107 6.56 13.18 -4.40
CA THR A 107 6.53 12.47 -5.68
C THR A 107 6.64 10.96 -5.57
N GLU A 108 6.95 10.43 -4.39
CA GLU A 108 7.00 8.98 -4.15
C GLU A 108 5.61 8.34 -3.96
N VAL A 109 4.56 9.15 -3.79
CA VAL A 109 3.21 8.64 -3.51
C VAL A 109 2.74 7.59 -4.54
N PRO A 110 2.84 7.81 -5.86
CA PRO A 110 2.40 6.80 -6.83
C PRO A 110 3.20 5.49 -6.74
N GLU A 111 4.49 5.57 -6.51
CA GLU A 111 5.35 4.39 -6.41
C GLU A 111 5.02 3.58 -5.15
N ILE A 112 4.84 4.26 -4.02
CA ILE A 112 4.45 3.59 -2.77
C ILE A 112 3.07 2.92 -2.93
N ALA A 113 2.12 3.60 -3.58
CA ALA A 113 0.80 3.03 -3.85
C ALA A 113 0.90 1.76 -4.69
N THR A 114 1.77 1.75 -5.70
CA THR A 114 2.02 0.57 -6.54
C THR A 114 2.58 -0.58 -5.73
N GLU A 115 3.55 -0.32 -4.86
CA GLU A 115 4.14 -1.34 -4.00
C GLU A 115 3.12 -1.95 -3.04
N ILE A 116 2.23 -1.12 -2.49
CA ILE A 116 1.14 -1.60 -1.63
C ILE A 116 0.19 -2.51 -2.42
N ALA A 117 -0.20 -2.10 -3.63
CA ALA A 117 -1.06 -2.90 -4.50
C ALA A 117 -0.42 -4.24 -4.87
N ASN A 118 0.89 -4.26 -5.08
CA ASN A 118 1.62 -5.48 -5.43
C ASN A 118 1.63 -6.51 -4.30
N LEU A 119 1.52 -6.09 -3.05
CA LEU A 119 1.41 -7.01 -1.93
C LEU A 119 0.12 -7.84 -2.01
N SER A 120 -0.95 -7.26 -2.54
CA SER A 120 -2.25 -7.92 -2.66
C SER A 120 -2.34 -8.86 -3.87
N SER A 121 -1.38 -8.79 -4.79
CA SER A 121 -1.39 -9.55 -6.04
C SER A 121 -0.04 -10.24 -6.25
N PRO A 122 0.28 -11.25 -5.43
CA PRO A 122 1.57 -11.93 -5.55
C PRO A 122 1.66 -12.73 -6.84
N ASP A 123 2.83 -12.70 -7.45
CA ASP A 123 3.10 -13.46 -8.68
C ASP A 123 3.24 -14.95 -8.39
N VAL A 124 2.83 -15.76 -9.37
CA VAL A 124 3.10 -17.19 -9.34
C VAL A 124 4.54 -17.40 -9.79
N VAL A 125 5.32 -18.11 -8.97
CA VAL A 125 6.70 -18.43 -9.29
C VAL A 125 6.75 -19.75 -10.06
N ASP A 126 7.34 -19.73 -11.27
CA ASP A 126 7.53 -20.92 -12.08
C ASP A 126 8.73 -21.71 -11.54
N GLU A 127 8.59 -23.03 -11.40
CA GLU A 127 9.69 -23.89 -10.95
C GLU A 127 10.90 -23.80 -11.88
N GLU A 128 10.71 -23.61 -13.17
CA GLU A 128 11.82 -23.45 -14.10
C GLU A 128 12.64 -22.19 -13.82
N GLU A 129 12.00 -21.12 -13.39
CA GLU A 129 12.68 -19.89 -12.99
C GLU A 129 13.51 -20.09 -11.71
N LEU A 130 13.03 -20.94 -10.82
CA LEU A 130 13.74 -21.23 -9.58
C LEU A 130 15.02 -22.02 -9.78
N LYS A 131 15.15 -22.76 -10.90
CA LYS A 131 16.31 -23.56 -11.21
C LYS A 131 17.44 -22.76 -11.86
N ASN A 132 17.14 -21.58 -12.30
CA ASN A 132 18.09 -20.66 -12.94
C ASN A 132 18.58 -19.62 -11.95
#